data_3e17681db40aac0e8032dc1624a1807c
#
_entry.id   3e17681db40aac0e8032dc1624a1807c
#
_cell.length_a   1.000
_cell.length_b   1.000
_cell.length_c   1.000
_cell.angle_alpha   90.00
_cell.angle_beta   90.00
_cell.angle_gamma   90.00
#
_symmetry.space_group_name_H-M   'P 1'
#
loop_
_entity.id
_entity.type
_entity.pdbx_description
1 polymer ?
#
loop_
_entity_poly.entity_id
_entity_poly.type
_entity_poly.pdbx_seq_one_letter_code
_entity_poly.pdbx_strand_id
1 'polypeptide(L)'
;MTSLPHLAQGAPLTPEQIEANFADLHPALTPAQAVIEASRCLYCYDAPCVKACPTAIDIPGFIHRIRSGNLEGSARTILSANIMGGTCGRACPTEILCEEVCVMNARGKTPIQIGQLQLHAVEHLIASGGAHPFARATPSAKSLAVVGAGPAGLSFAHRAAMLSHDVTVYEAKPKSGGLNEYGLSPTRWRTTSRRRKWNSCWASAASASNMARRWAATSRWKHWRGISTPCSWGWALAR
;
A
#
# COMPACT_ATOMS: atom_id res chain seq x y z
N MET A 1 47.41 -9.04 -6.79
CA MET A 1 46.70 -7.79 -6.40
C MET A 1 46.23 -7.14 -7.68
N THR A 2 45.02 -7.44 -8.12
CA THR A 2 44.41 -6.87 -9.33
C THR A 2 43.85 -5.49 -8.95
N SER A 3 44.43 -4.44 -9.53
CA SER A 3 43.97 -3.07 -9.41
C SER A 3 42.52 -2.96 -9.92
N LEU A 4 41.60 -2.51 -9.08
CA LEU A 4 40.27 -2.13 -9.53
C LEU A 4 40.40 -1.06 -10.62
N PRO A 5 39.63 -1.16 -11.72
CA PRO A 5 39.62 -0.12 -12.74
C PRO A 5 39.22 1.19 -12.10
N HIS A 6 39.99 2.24 -12.34
CA HIS A 6 39.66 3.61 -11.98
C HIS A 6 38.24 3.91 -12.43
N LEU A 7 37.35 4.08 -11.46
CA LEU A 7 36.06 4.74 -11.73
C LEU A 7 36.41 6.09 -12.32
N ALA A 8 36.10 6.28 -13.60
CA ALA A 8 36.28 7.54 -14.26
C ALA A 8 35.60 8.62 -13.41
N GLN A 9 36.37 9.61 -12.97
CA GLN A 9 35.83 10.80 -12.31
C GLN A 9 35.08 11.58 -13.39
N GLY A 10 33.83 11.18 -13.65
CA GLY A 10 32.91 11.94 -14.49
C GLY A 10 32.60 13.28 -13.82
N ALA A 11 32.35 14.29 -14.62
CA ALA A 11 31.84 15.54 -14.11
C ALA A 11 30.61 15.29 -13.21
N PRO A 12 30.43 16.06 -12.13
CA PRO A 12 29.27 15.91 -11.26
C PRO A 12 27.98 16.04 -12.09
N LEU A 13 27.03 15.09 -11.83
CA LEU A 13 25.75 15.08 -12.53
C LEU A 13 24.97 16.37 -12.27
N THR A 14 24.32 16.89 -13.32
CA THR A 14 23.42 18.03 -13.15
C THR A 14 22.19 17.63 -12.32
N PRO A 15 21.50 18.60 -11.68
CA PRO A 15 20.26 18.33 -10.95
C PRO A 15 19.23 17.57 -11.80
N GLU A 16 19.11 17.88 -13.09
CA GLU A 16 18.20 17.24 -14.04
C GLU A 16 18.61 15.80 -14.32
N GLN A 17 19.90 15.53 -14.46
CA GLN A 17 20.42 14.16 -14.61
C GLN A 17 20.20 13.32 -13.36
N ILE A 18 20.41 13.93 -12.18
CA ILE A 18 20.10 13.28 -10.90
C ILE A 18 18.61 12.95 -10.82
N GLU A 19 17.74 13.91 -11.16
CA GLU A 19 16.30 13.68 -11.15
C GLU A 19 15.87 12.59 -12.15
N ALA A 20 16.45 12.52 -13.33
CA ALA A 20 16.20 11.47 -14.31
C ALA A 20 16.65 10.09 -13.80
N ASN A 21 17.82 10.02 -13.16
CA ASN A 21 18.35 8.78 -12.59
C ASN A 21 17.49 8.22 -11.43
N PHE A 22 16.71 9.07 -10.79
CA PHE A 22 15.73 8.69 -9.77
C PHE A 22 14.29 8.63 -10.30
N ALA A 23 14.11 8.47 -11.61
CA ALA A 23 12.80 8.18 -12.20
C ALA A 23 12.20 6.90 -11.62
N ASP A 24 10.87 6.75 -11.74
CA ASP A 24 10.19 5.53 -11.26
C ASP A 24 10.80 4.30 -11.94
N LEU A 25 11.24 3.33 -11.12
CA LEU A 25 11.79 2.05 -11.59
C LEU A 25 10.76 1.27 -12.43
N HIS A 26 9.50 1.38 -12.05
CA HIS A 26 8.37 0.79 -12.76
C HIS A 26 7.34 1.88 -13.08
N PRO A 27 7.45 2.55 -14.23
CA PRO A 27 6.48 3.58 -14.64
C PRO A 27 5.06 3.00 -14.70
N ALA A 28 4.09 3.80 -14.29
CA ALA A 28 2.68 3.38 -14.34
C ALA A 28 2.25 3.08 -15.79
N LEU A 29 1.45 2.03 -15.96
CA LEU A 29 0.86 1.67 -17.25
C LEU A 29 -0.07 2.79 -17.72
N THR A 30 -0.02 3.08 -19.02
CA THR A 30 -1.07 3.89 -19.64
C THR A 30 -2.40 3.13 -19.65
N PRO A 31 -3.55 3.81 -19.75
CA PRO A 31 -4.85 3.13 -19.81
C PRO A 31 -4.94 2.04 -20.90
N ALA A 32 -4.39 2.31 -22.09
CA ALA A 32 -4.35 1.33 -23.18
C ALA A 32 -3.49 0.12 -22.85
N GLN A 33 -2.29 0.34 -22.31
CA GLN A 33 -1.40 -0.74 -21.86
C GLN A 33 -2.03 -1.59 -20.76
N ALA A 34 -2.73 -0.95 -19.80
CA ALA A 34 -3.40 -1.67 -18.72
C ALA A 34 -4.50 -2.59 -19.24
N VAL A 35 -5.30 -2.15 -20.22
CA VAL A 35 -6.34 -2.98 -20.85
C VAL A 35 -5.72 -4.14 -21.64
N ILE A 36 -4.65 -3.89 -22.40
CA ILE A 36 -3.94 -4.94 -23.15
C ILE A 36 -3.37 -5.98 -22.17
N GLU A 37 -2.70 -5.53 -21.12
CA GLU A 37 -2.12 -6.43 -20.13
C GLU A 37 -3.19 -7.21 -19.35
N ALA A 38 -4.27 -6.56 -18.94
CA ALA A 38 -5.41 -7.20 -18.30
C ALA A 38 -6.07 -8.27 -19.18
N SER A 39 -6.08 -8.05 -20.53
CA SER A 39 -6.66 -8.99 -21.49
C SER A 39 -5.83 -10.27 -21.67
N ARG A 40 -4.59 -10.30 -21.24
CA ARG A 40 -3.74 -11.49 -21.23
C ARG A 40 -4.08 -12.45 -20.09
N CYS A 41 -4.79 -12.00 -19.05
CA CYS A 41 -5.15 -12.82 -17.91
C CYS A 41 -6.12 -13.92 -18.32
N LEU A 42 -5.89 -15.14 -17.83
CA LEU A 42 -6.72 -16.31 -18.12
C LEU A 42 -7.91 -16.46 -17.16
N TYR A 43 -8.01 -15.61 -16.15
CA TYR A 43 -9.08 -15.65 -15.12
C TYR A 43 -9.25 -17.03 -14.50
N CYS A 44 -8.13 -17.64 -14.07
CA CYS A 44 -8.10 -19.00 -13.49
C CYS A 44 -9.06 -19.11 -12.30
N TYR A 45 -9.83 -20.21 -12.25
CA TYR A 45 -10.80 -20.47 -11.18
C TYR A 45 -10.12 -20.64 -9.81
N ASP A 46 -9.09 -21.47 -9.73
CA ASP A 46 -8.32 -21.77 -8.52
C ASP A 46 -7.04 -20.91 -8.38
N ALA A 47 -7.02 -19.77 -9.02
CA ALA A 47 -6.00 -18.76 -9.18
C ALA A 47 -4.77 -18.91 -8.26
N PRO A 48 -3.63 -19.48 -8.72
CA PRO A 48 -2.44 -19.63 -7.89
C PRO A 48 -1.92 -18.28 -7.36
N CYS A 49 -2.08 -17.22 -8.16
CA CYS A 49 -1.68 -15.86 -7.79
C CYS A 49 -2.44 -15.32 -6.56
N VAL A 50 -3.70 -15.70 -6.36
CA VAL A 50 -4.46 -15.35 -5.14
C VAL A 50 -3.91 -16.08 -3.93
N LYS A 51 -3.58 -17.38 -4.08
CA LYS A 51 -3.00 -18.20 -3.00
C LYS A 51 -1.62 -17.70 -2.58
N ALA A 52 -0.82 -17.20 -3.53
CA ALA A 52 0.50 -16.64 -3.27
C ALA A 52 0.47 -15.22 -2.71
N CYS A 53 -0.66 -14.52 -2.81
CA CYS A 53 -0.82 -13.19 -2.25
C CYS A 53 -1.03 -13.28 -0.72
N PRO A 54 -0.16 -12.66 0.11
CA PRO A 54 -0.29 -12.73 1.57
C PRO A 54 -1.61 -12.17 2.12
N THR A 55 -2.27 -11.30 1.35
CA THR A 55 -3.57 -10.70 1.72
C THR A 55 -4.73 -11.27 0.91
N ALA A 56 -4.49 -12.31 0.10
CA ALA A 56 -5.49 -13.01 -0.70
C ALA A 56 -6.39 -12.07 -1.52
N ILE A 57 -5.79 -11.07 -2.18
CA ILE A 57 -6.51 -10.16 -3.09
C ILE A 57 -7.12 -11.01 -4.22
N ASP A 58 -8.38 -10.77 -4.56
CA ASP A 58 -9.02 -11.38 -5.73
C ASP A 58 -8.39 -10.80 -7.02
N ILE A 59 -7.24 -11.41 -7.41
CA ILE A 59 -6.43 -10.93 -8.53
C ILE A 59 -7.18 -11.08 -9.87
N PRO A 60 -7.76 -12.23 -10.23
CA PRO A 60 -8.56 -12.34 -11.44
C PRO A 60 -9.72 -11.35 -11.48
N GLY A 61 -10.39 -11.15 -10.35
CA GLY A 61 -11.54 -10.26 -10.26
C GLY A 61 -11.18 -8.79 -10.47
N PHE A 62 -10.09 -8.29 -9.89
CA PHE A 62 -9.71 -6.90 -10.11
C PHE A 62 -9.17 -6.68 -11.55
N ILE A 63 -8.43 -7.65 -12.10
CA ILE A 63 -7.92 -7.57 -13.48
C ILE A 63 -9.08 -7.58 -14.48
N HIS A 64 -10.09 -8.42 -14.26
CA HIS A 64 -11.30 -8.43 -15.09
C HIS A 64 -12.00 -7.07 -15.12
N ARG A 65 -12.05 -6.39 -13.96
CA ARG A 65 -12.64 -5.05 -13.86
C ARG A 65 -11.82 -3.99 -14.61
N ILE A 66 -10.49 -4.09 -14.62
CA ILE A 66 -9.66 -3.22 -15.46
C ILE A 66 -10.01 -3.41 -16.93
N ARG A 67 -10.03 -4.67 -17.39
CA ARG A 67 -10.38 -5.00 -18.78
C ARG A 67 -11.73 -4.45 -19.20
N SER A 68 -12.72 -4.49 -18.31
CA SER A 68 -14.08 -3.99 -18.59
C SER A 68 -14.25 -2.49 -18.37
N GLY A 69 -13.18 -1.75 -18.07
CA GLY A 69 -13.22 -0.30 -17.84
C GLY A 69 -13.72 0.12 -16.45
N ASN A 70 -14.03 -0.82 -15.56
CA ASN A 70 -14.49 -0.54 -14.20
C ASN A 70 -13.31 -0.38 -13.24
N LEU A 71 -12.54 0.71 -13.38
CA LEU A 71 -11.34 0.96 -12.56
C LEU A 71 -11.67 1.21 -11.09
N GLU A 72 -12.78 1.87 -10.78
CA GLU A 72 -13.23 2.07 -9.41
C GLU A 72 -13.56 0.75 -8.71
N GLY A 73 -14.33 -0.12 -9.36
CA GLY A 73 -14.63 -1.46 -8.86
C GLY A 73 -13.38 -2.32 -8.72
N SER A 74 -12.39 -2.17 -9.62
CA SER A 74 -11.08 -2.82 -9.51
C SER A 74 -10.34 -2.37 -8.27
N ALA A 75 -10.18 -1.06 -8.06
CA ALA A 75 -9.54 -0.50 -6.88
C ALA A 75 -10.25 -0.92 -5.59
N ARG A 76 -11.59 -0.90 -5.58
CA ARG A 76 -12.39 -1.36 -4.43
C ARG A 76 -12.14 -2.83 -4.09
N THR A 77 -12.02 -3.69 -5.10
CA THR A 77 -11.69 -5.11 -4.90
C THR A 77 -10.33 -5.28 -4.22
N ILE A 78 -9.32 -4.54 -4.68
CA ILE A 78 -7.97 -4.55 -4.11
C ILE A 78 -8.00 -4.05 -2.65
N LEU A 79 -8.59 -2.87 -2.45
CA LEU A 79 -8.56 -2.16 -1.16
C LEU A 79 -9.44 -2.84 -0.09
N SER A 80 -10.44 -3.61 -0.46
CA SER A 80 -11.24 -4.39 0.50
C SER A 80 -10.45 -5.53 1.14
N ALA A 81 -9.54 -6.14 0.39
CA ALA A 81 -8.66 -7.20 0.90
C ALA A 81 -7.38 -6.61 1.54
N ASN A 82 -6.83 -5.57 0.92
CA ASN A 82 -5.62 -4.90 1.39
C ASN A 82 -5.68 -3.40 1.13
N ILE A 83 -5.98 -2.67 2.17
CA ILE A 83 -6.06 -1.22 2.09
C ILE A 83 -4.71 -0.58 1.72
N MET A 84 -3.56 -1.25 1.91
CA MET A 84 -2.22 -0.84 1.43
C MET A 84 -1.96 -1.24 -0.04
N GLY A 85 -2.98 -1.60 -0.80
CA GLY A 85 -2.87 -2.14 -2.16
C GLY A 85 -2.00 -1.33 -3.12
N GLY A 86 -2.05 0.00 -3.05
CA GLY A 86 -1.18 0.83 -3.87
C GLY A 86 0.30 0.82 -3.46
N THR A 87 0.59 0.62 -2.17
CA THR A 87 1.97 0.39 -1.72
C THR A 87 2.48 -0.96 -2.20
N CYS A 88 1.61 -1.98 -2.19
CA CYS A 88 1.97 -3.31 -2.69
C CYS A 88 2.41 -3.25 -4.16
N GLY A 89 1.70 -2.52 -5.03
CA GLY A 89 2.09 -2.36 -6.43
C GLY A 89 3.47 -1.72 -6.66
N ARG A 90 4.05 -1.10 -5.62
CA ARG A 90 5.37 -0.45 -5.69
C ARG A 90 6.45 -1.15 -4.88
N ALA A 91 6.11 -1.81 -3.80
CA ALA A 91 7.07 -2.33 -2.83
C ALA A 91 7.03 -3.86 -2.69
N CYS A 92 5.92 -4.50 -3.07
CA CYS A 92 5.82 -5.95 -2.99
C CYS A 92 6.73 -6.61 -4.04
N PRO A 93 7.48 -7.65 -3.69
CA PRO A 93 8.26 -8.42 -4.63
C PRO A 93 7.34 -9.39 -5.40
N THR A 94 6.52 -8.84 -6.30
CA THR A 94 5.50 -9.60 -7.05
C THR A 94 6.10 -10.70 -7.91
N GLU A 95 7.34 -10.49 -8.36
CA GLU A 95 8.15 -11.40 -9.17
C GLU A 95 8.50 -12.72 -8.47
N ILE A 96 8.44 -12.79 -7.15
CA ILE A 96 8.65 -14.02 -6.35
C ILE A 96 7.37 -14.44 -5.59
N LEU A 97 6.25 -13.78 -5.83
CA LEU A 97 4.96 -14.07 -5.21
C LEU A 97 3.90 -14.34 -6.30
N CYS A 98 2.96 -13.40 -6.48
CA CYS A 98 1.80 -13.61 -7.35
C CYS A 98 2.16 -13.71 -8.83
N GLU A 99 3.20 -13.04 -9.29
CA GLU A 99 3.66 -13.11 -10.68
C GLU A 99 4.48 -14.38 -10.95
N GLU A 100 5.28 -14.85 -9.96
CA GLU A 100 6.04 -16.11 -10.07
C GLU A 100 5.12 -17.31 -10.36
N VAL A 101 4.04 -17.41 -9.62
CA VAL A 101 3.10 -18.54 -9.74
C VAL A 101 2.06 -18.35 -10.84
N CYS A 102 2.19 -17.31 -11.65
CA CYS A 102 1.27 -17.07 -12.75
C CYS A 102 1.30 -18.23 -13.76
N VAL A 103 0.13 -18.76 -14.12
CA VAL A 103 -0.01 -19.87 -15.08
C VAL A 103 0.66 -19.58 -16.42
N MET A 104 0.84 -18.31 -16.77
CA MET A 104 1.56 -17.91 -17.97
C MET A 104 3.03 -18.35 -17.95
N ASN A 105 3.69 -18.37 -16.78
CA ASN A 105 5.05 -18.88 -16.63
C ASN A 105 5.15 -20.36 -17.01
N ALA A 106 4.21 -21.19 -16.58
CA ALA A 106 4.16 -22.61 -16.93
C ALA A 106 3.99 -22.86 -18.44
N ARG A 107 3.54 -21.83 -19.19
CA ARG A 107 3.40 -21.85 -20.65
C ARG A 107 4.58 -21.23 -21.37
N GLY A 108 5.66 -20.91 -20.68
CA GLY A 108 6.84 -20.23 -21.24
C GLY A 108 6.56 -18.82 -21.74
N LYS A 109 5.52 -18.15 -21.20
CA LYS A 109 5.14 -16.77 -21.52
C LYS A 109 5.42 -15.86 -20.33
N THR A 110 5.65 -14.60 -20.60
CA THR A 110 5.79 -13.57 -19.54
C THR A 110 4.56 -13.55 -18.64
N PRO A 111 4.72 -13.58 -17.32
CA PRO A 111 3.61 -13.49 -16.38
C PRO A 111 2.80 -12.20 -16.56
N ILE A 112 1.60 -12.17 -16.04
CA ILE A 112 0.81 -10.94 -15.98
C ILE A 112 1.47 -9.97 -15.01
N GLN A 113 1.61 -8.71 -15.39
CA GLN A 113 2.17 -7.64 -14.55
C GLN A 113 1.16 -7.23 -13.46
N ILE A 114 0.94 -8.11 -12.51
CA ILE A 114 -0.12 -7.99 -11.49
C ILE A 114 0.10 -6.75 -10.64
N GLY A 115 1.35 -6.50 -10.21
CA GLY A 115 1.71 -5.32 -9.43
C GLY A 115 1.42 -4.01 -10.16
N GLN A 116 1.73 -3.94 -11.44
CA GLN A 116 1.48 -2.76 -12.28
C GLN A 116 -0.01 -2.51 -12.51
N LEU A 117 -0.80 -3.57 -12.75
CA LEU A 117 -2.25 -3.46 -12.87
C LEU A 117 -2.89 -3.03 -11.57
N GLN A 118 -2.42 -3.56 -10.44
CA GLN A 118 -2.87 -3.14 -9.10
C GLN A 118 -2.59 -1.67 -8.85
N LEU A 119 -1.38 -1.21 -9.19
CA LEU A 119 -0.98 0.18 -9.09
C LEU A 119 -1.87 1.07 -9.95
N HIS A 120 -2.09 0.68 -11.22
CA HIS A 120 -2.92 1.42 -12.17
C HIS A 120 -4.33 1.68 -11.63
N ALA A 121 -5.01 0.64 -11.12
CA ALA A 121 -6.36 0.76 -10.59
C ALA A 121 -6.42 1.66 -9.34
N VAL A 122 -5.48 1.48 -8.42
CA VAL A 122 -5.48 2.24 -7.16
C VAL A 122 -5.06 3.69 -7.38
N GLU A 123 -4.08 3.97 -8.24
CA GLU A 123 -3.71 5.34 -8.59
C GLU A 123 -4.84 6.10 -9.31
N HIS A 124 -5.60 5.41 -10.16
CA HIS A 124 -6.79 5.98 -10.78
C HIS A 124 -7.79 6.47 -9.73
N LEU A 125 -8.13 5.63 -8.76
CA LEU A 125 -9.04 5.98 -7.67
C LEU A 125 -8.54 7.20 -6.87
N ILE A 126 -7.24 7.24 -6.55
CA ILE A 126 -6.65 8.37 -5.82
C ILE A 126 -6.65 9.64 -6.65
N ALA A 127 -6.38 9.52 -7.95
CA ALA A 127 -6.32 10.66 -8.85
C ALA A 127 -7.70 11.27 -9.12
N SER A 128 -8.76 10.45 -9.11
CA SER A 128 -10.14 10.90 -9.32
C SER A 128 -10.62 11.88 -8.26
N GLY A 129 -9.99 11.88 -7.06
CA GLY A 129 -10.36 12.78 -5.97
C GLY A 129 -11.77 12.56 -5.43
N GLY A 130 -12.39 11.43 -5.77
CA GLY A 130 -13.74 11.06 -5.34
C GLY A 130 -13.83 10.75 -3.85
N ALA A 131 -15.05 10.44 -3.38
CA ALA A 131 -15.30 10.00 -2.02
C ALA A 131 -14.50 8.74 -1.69
N HIS A 132 -14.21 8.55 -0.41
CA HIS A 132 -13.56 7.32 0.05
C HIS A 132 -14.37 6.09 -0.37
N PRO A 133 -13.74 5.03 -0.93
CA PRO A 133 -14.47 3.89 -1.52
C PRO A 133 -15.26 3.07 -0.50
N PHE A 134 -15.02 3.28 0.78
CA PHE A 134 -15.75 2.59 1.85
C PHE A 134 -16.45 3.59 2.77
N ALA A 135 -17.64 3.23 3.21
CA ALA A 135 -18.38 3.96 4.23
C ALA A 135 -18.11 3.35 5.61
N ARG A 136 -17.98 4.19 6.61
CA ARG A 136 -17.93 3.77 8.01
C ARG A 136 -19.32 3.29 8.44
N ALA A 137 -19.39 2.18 9.17
CA ALA A 137 -20.65 1.75 9.78
C ALA A 137 -21.04 2.66 10.97
N THR A 138 -22.27 2.50 11.46
CA THR A 138 -22.79 3.26 12.62
C THR A 138 -21.89 3.06 13.84
N PRO A 139 -21.53 4.11 14.59
CA PRO A 139 -20.64 4.03 15.74
C PRO A 139 -21.05 2.97 16.77
N SER A 140 -20.11 2.15 17.22
CA SER A 140 -20.32 1.06 18.18
C SER A 140 -20.15 1.49 19.65
N ALA A 141 -19.90 2.77 19.91
CA ALA A 141 -19.53 3.33 21.22
C ALA A 141 -18.24 2.72 21.83
N LYS A 142 -17.46 1.93 21.07
CA LYS A 142 -16.17 1.38 21.51
C LYS A 142 -15.03 2.20 20.94
N SER A 143 -14.05 2.54 21.80
CA SER A 143 -12.86 3.29 21.41
C SER A 143 -11.62 2.40 21.48
N LEU A 144 -10.77 2.50 20.47
CA LEU A 144 -9.54 1.73 20.32
C LEU A 144 -8.35 2.67 20.19
N ALA A 145 -7.24 2.31 20.82
CA ALA A 145 -5.97 2.99 20.67
C ALA A 145 -5.02 2.14 19.83
N VAL A 146 -4.41 2.74 18.84
CA VAL A 146 -3.39 2.11 17.98
C VAL A 146 -2.08 2.84 18.19
N VAL A 147 -1.02 2.10 18.53
CA VAL A 147 0.32 2.67 18.72
C VAL A 147 1.15 2.38 17.49
N GLY A 148 1.56 3.45 16.81
CA GLY A 148 2.30 3.41 15.54
C GLY A 148 1.39 3.57 14.31
N ALA A 149 1.69 4.58 13.49
CA ALA A 149 1.02 4.84 12.22
C ALA A 149 1.80 4.26 11.02
N GLY A 150 2.44 3.11 11.19
CA GLY A 150 3.01 2.32 10.10
C GLY A 150 1.93 1.52 9.35
N PRO A 151 2.32 0.75 8.30
CA PRO A 151 1.37 -0.01 7.49
C PRO A 151 0.43 -0.90 8.30
N ALA A 152 0.95 -1.62 9.29
CA ALA A 152 0.15 -2.49 10.15
C ALA A 152 -0.86 -1.71 11.01
N GLY A 153 -0.41 -0.64 11.68
CA GLY A 153 -1.28 0.18 12.52
C GLY A 153 -2.36 0.89 11.72
N LEU A 154 -2.03 1.41 10.54
CA LEU A 154 -3.00 2.06 9.65
C LEU A 154 -4.01 1.05 9.09
N SER A 155 -3.57 -0.16 8.69
CA SER A 155 -4.46 -1.22 8.21
C SER A 155 -5.44 -1.67 9.30
N PHE A 156 -4.94 -1.85 10.53
CA PHE A 156 -5.79 -2.17 11.67
C PHE A 156 -6.79 -1.04 11.98
N ALA A 157 -6.30 0.21 12.02
CA ALA A 157 -7.15 1.37 12.30
C ALA A 157 -8.28 1.50 11.26
N HIS A 158 -7.95 1.33 9.98
CA HIS A 158 -8.93 1.33 8.91
C HIS A 158 -9.98 0.22 9.12
N ARG A 159 -9.53 -1.02 9.34
CA ARG A 159 -10.45 -2.16 9.53
C ARG A 159 -11.34 -1.99 10.76
N ALA A 160 -10.79 -1.50 11.86
CA ALA A 160 -11.55 -1.22 13.08
C ALA A 160 -12.58 -0.09 12.87
N ALA A 161 -12.22 0.97 12.14
CA ALA A 161 -13.17 2.03 11.78
C ALA A 161 -14.30 1.51 10.88
N MET A 162 -14.00 0.62 9.92
CA MET A 162 -15.02 -0.06 9.12
C MET A 162 -15.97 -0.91 9.96
N LEU A 163 -15.50 -1.46 11.09
CA LEU A 163 -16.29 -2.22 12.06
C LEU A 163 -16.96 -1.32 13.12
N SER A 164 -17.09 -0.03 12.85
CA SER A 164 -17.82 0.93 13.70
C SER A 164 -17.10 1.42 14.94
N HIS A 165 -15.83 1.05 15.16
CA HIS A 165 -15.10 1.49 16.34
C HIS A 165 -14.51 2.88 16.16
N ASP A 166 -14.43 3.67 17.24
CA ASP A 166 -13.67 4.89 17.27
C ASP A 166 -12.20 4.58 17.47
N VAL A 167 -11.34 5.05 16.55
CA VAL A 167 -9.93 4.68 16.56
C VAL A 167 -9.06 5.92 16.72
N THR A 168 -8.19 5.91 17.74
CA THR A 168 -7.15 6.91 17.91
C THR A 168 -5.81 6.30 17.61
N VAL A 169 -5.08 6.88 16.65
CA VAL A 169 -3.73 6.43 16.28
C VAL A 169 -2.69 7.36 16.88
N TYR A 170 -1.74 6.78 17.62
CA TYR A 170 -0.61 7.48 18.22
C TYR A 170 0.64 7.23 17.39
N GLU A 171 1.34 8.30 16.98
CA GLU A 171 2.56 8.22 16.18
C GLU A 171 3.64 9.11 16.80
N ALA A 172 4.84 8.53 16.95
CA ALA A 172 5.99 9.25 17.50
C ALA A 172 6.66 10.16 16.48
N LYS A 173 6.60 9.80 15.19
CA LYS A 173 7.22 10.57 14.11
C LYS A 173 6.28 11.68 13.61
N PRO A 174 6.82 12.77 13.00
CA PRO A 174 6.01 13.88 12.51
C PRO A 174 5.01 13.50 11.42
N LYS A 175 5.28 12.42 10.67
CA LYS A 175 4.43 11.93 9.58
C LYS A 175 4.03 10.49 9.82
N SER A 176 2.79 10.16 9.51
CA SER A 176 2.31 8.79 9.45
C SER A 176 2.88 8.06 8.21
N GLY A 177 2.80 6.73 8.22
CA GLY A 177 3.22 5.89 7.10
C GLY A 177 4.33 4.90 7.45
N GLY A 178 5.08 5.11 8.54
CA GLY A 178 6.16 4.21 8.95
C GLY A 178 7.14 3.92 7.81
N LEU A 179 7.37 2.65 7.45
CA LEU A 179 8.26 2.26 6.37
C LEU A 179 7.83 2.81 5.00
N ASN A 180 6.55 3.01 4.76
CA ASN A 180 6.07 3.61 3.51
C ASN A 180 6.51 5.07 3.36
N GLU A 181 6.64 5.79 4.48
CA GLU A 181 7.10 7.19 4.48
C GLU A 181 8.62 7.30 4.58
N TYR A 182 9.24 6.48 5.42
CA TYR A 182 10.63 6.66 5.82
C TYR A 182 11.59 5.58 5.27
N GLY A 183 11.09 4.49 4.69
CA GLY A 183 11.89 3.35 4.28
C GLY A 183 11.88 3.03 2.79
N LEU A 184 10.86 3.46 2.04
CA LEU A 184 10.84 3.21 0.60
C LEU A 184 11.76 4.15 -0.15
N SER A 185 12.56 3.57 -1.06
CA SER A 185 13.46 4.32 -1.94
C SER A 185 12.70 5.32 -2.81
N PRO A 186 13.28 6.51 -3.10
CA PRO A 186 12.74 7.45 -4.07
C PRO A 186 12.51 6.86 -5.47
N THR A 187 13.34 5.88 -5.88
CA THR A 187 13.20 5.16 -7.16
C THR A 187 11.96 4.27 -7.23
N ARG A 188 11.48 3.80 -6.09
CA ARG A 188 10.23 3.02 -6.00
C ARG A 188 9.00 3.90 -5.75
N TRP A 189 9.21 5.08 -5.21
CA TRP A 189 8.11 6.01 -4.93
C TRP A 189 8.59 7.46 -4.95
N ARG A 190 8.39 8.14 -6.04
CA ARG A 190 8.70 9.58 -6.13
C ARG A 190 7.91 10.37 -5.08
N THR A 191 8.63 11.19 -4.34
CA THR A 191 8.17 11.94 -3.15
C THR A 191 7.17 13.06 -3.46
N THR A 192 6.78 13.26 -4.70
CA THR A 192 5.91 14.34 -5.16
C THR A 192 4.43 14.09 -4.79
N SER A 193 3.56 14.99 -5.18
CA SER A 193 2.13 15.13 -4.84
C SER A 193 1.32 13.83 -4.62
N ARG A 194 1.71 12.71 -5.24
CA ARG A 194 1.04 11.41 -5.14
C ARG A 194 1.20 10.76 -3.77
N ARG A 195 2.40 10.84 -3.15
CA ARG A 195 2.65 10.34 -1.79
C ARG A 195 1.82 11.10 -0.76
N ARG A 196 1.65 12.42 -0.93
CA ARG A 196 0.80 13.25 -0.08
C ARG A 196 -0.68 12.89 -0.25
N LYS A 197 -1.14 12.67 -1.49
CA LYS A 197 -2.52 12.25 -1.78
C LYS A 197 -2.80 10.85 -1.20
N TRP A 198 -1.85 9.93 -1.30
CA TRP A 198 -1.96 8.61 -0.69
C TRP A 198 -2.11 8.71 0.83
N ASN A 199 -1.23 9.45 1.48
CA ASN A 199 -1.31 9.67 2.92
C ASN A 199 -2.60 10.43 3.32
N SER A 200 -3.13 11.30 2.46
CA SER A 200 -4.39 12.02 2.72
C SER A 200 -5.64 11.12 2.55
N CYS A 201 -5.62 10.15 1.64
CA CYS A 201 -6.69 9.14 1.57
C CYS A 201 -6.78 8.30 2.84
N TRP A 202 -5.63 7.98 3.44
CA TRP A 202 -5.55 7.32 4.74
C TRP A 202 -6.03 8.21 5.87
N ALA A 203 -5.63 9.48 5.79
CA ALA A 203 -6.05 10.50 6.73
C ALA A 203 -7.55 10.70 6.71
N SER A 204 -8.19 10.72 5.55
CA SER A 204 -9.64 10.90 5.45
C SER A 204 -10.44 9.70 5.96
N ALA A 205 -9.94 8.48 5.77
CA ALA A 205 -10.56 7.28 6.35
C ALA A 205 -10.44 7.23 7.88
N ALA A 206 -9.35 7.78 8.42
CA ALA A 206 -9.11 7.93 9.85
C ALA A 206 -9.62 9.28 10.40
N SER A 207 -9.93 10.28 9.58
CA SER A 207 -10.30 11.65 9.98
C SER A 207 -11.70 11.77 10.57
N ALA A 208 -12.49 10.71 10.55
CA ALA A 208 -13.68 10.67 11.40
C ALA A 208 -13.35 10.49 12.90
N SER A 209 -12.07 10.29 13.24
CA SER A 209 -11.60 10.15 14.61
C SER A 209 -10.26 10.88 14.74
N ASN A 210 -10.11 11.75 15.74
CA ASN A 210 -8.93 12.54 16.09
C ASN A 210 -7.60 11.91 15.69
N MET A 211 -7.09 12.24 14.48
CA MET A 211 -5.80 11.75 14.03
C MET A 211 -4.65 12.45 14.73
N ALA A 212 -3.69 11.63 15.14
CA ALA A 212 -2.34 11.99 15.55
C ALA A 212 -2.26 12.98 16.73
N ARG A 213 -2.59 12.53 17.91
CA ARG A 213 -1.95 13.09 19.08
C ARG A 213 -0.51 12.60 19.10
N ARG A 214 0.43 13.55 19.00
CA ARG A 214 1.86 13.28 19.11
C ARG A 214 2.13 12.63 20.46
N TRP A 215 2.56 11.37 20.47
CA TRP A 215 3.00 10.72 21.68
C TRP A 215 4.36 11.28 22.06
N ALA A 216 4.43 12.08 23.11
CA ALA A 216 5.71 12.44 23.73
C ALA A 216 6.30 11.17 24.33
N ALA A 217 7.41 10.70 23.74
CA ALA A 217 8.17 9.59 24.26
C ALA A 217 8.50 9.84 25.73
N THR A 218 8.40 8.81 26.56
CA THR A 218 9.09 8.55 27.81
C THR A 218 8.31 8.56 29.12
N SER A 219 7.24 9.33 29.35
CA SER A 219 6.71 9.39 30.74
C SER A 219 5.37 8.70 30.99
N ARG A 220 4.62 8.27 29.97
CA ARG A 220 3.24 7.75 30.14
C ARG A 220 3.07 6.23 30.05
N TRP A 221 4.09 5.46 29.73
CA TRP A 221 4.00 3.99 29.75
C TRP A 221 3.65 3.43 31.13
N LYS A 222 4.03 4.11 32.21
CA LYS A 222 3.74 3.69 33.57
C LYS A 222 2.24 3.78 33.95
N HIS A 223 1.48 4.61 33.25
CA HIS A 223 0.04 4.82 33.53
C HIS A 223 -0.88 3.81 32.84
N TRP A 224 -0.39 3.11 31.83
CA TRP A 224 -1.19 2.14 31.05
C TRP A 224 -1.35 0.78 31.72
N ARG A 225 -0.58 0.47 32.75
CA ARG A 225 -0.72 -0.80 33.50
C ARG A 225 -2.01 -0.91 34.33
N GLY A 226 -2.81 0.14 34.44
CA GLY A 226 -4.04 0.19 35.20
C GLY A 226 -5.32 -0.05 34.43
N ILE A 227 -5.29 -0.18 33.10
CA ILE A 227 -6.48 -0.48 32.30
C ILE A 227 -6.47 -1.96 32.00
N SER A 228 -7.00 -2.73 32.96
CA SER A 228 -7.20 -4.17 32.85
C SER A 228 -8.46 -4.47 32.03
N THR A 229 -8.39 -4.35 30.72
CA THR A 229 -9.23 -5.15 29.82
C THR A 229 -8.33 -6.18 29.17
N PRO A 230 -8.67 -7.47 29.19
CA PRO A 230 -7.85 -8.47 28.56
C PRO A 230 -7.89 -8.27 27.05
N CYS A 231 -6.91 -7.55 26.53
CA CYS A 231 -6.70 -7.44 25.10
C CYS A 231 -5.92 -8.68 24.67
N SER A 232 -6.62 -9.68 24.16
CA SER A 232 -6.07 -10.93 23.62
C SER A 232 -5.23 -10.73 22.34
N TRP A 233 -4.77 -9.51 22.08
CA TRP A 233 -4.05 -9.11 20.89
C TRP A 233 -2.65 -8.58 21.23
N GLY A 234 -1.77 -9.49 21.62
CA GLY A 234 -0.38 -9.20 22.01
C GLY A 234 0.51 -8.55 20.95
N TRP A 235 0.02 -8.25 19.76
CA TRP A 235 0.82 -7.66 18.67
C TRP A 235 0.65 -6.15 18.49
N ALA A 236 -0.39 -5.58 19.01
CA ALA A 236 -0.62 -4.12 18.90
C ALA A 236 0.05 -3.33 20.03
N LEU A 237 0.47 -4.00 21.12
CA LEU A 237 1.01 -3.37 22.33
C LEU A 237 2.45 -3.80 22.67
N ALA A 238 3.05 -4.75 21.96
CA ALA A 238 4.40 -5.22 22.25
C ALA A 238 5.39 -4.65 21.22
N ARG A 239 6.17 -3.68 21.68
CA ARG A 239 7.46 -3.10 21.24
C ARG A 239 7.41 -1.79 20.50
#